data_e9fb571f272c5982e1362005c0fdcb11
#
_entry.id   e9fb571f272c5982e1362005c0fdcb11
#
_cell.length_a   1.000
_cell.length_b   1.000
_cell.length_c   1.000
_cell.angle_alpha   90.00
_cell.angle_beta   90.00
_cell.angle_gamma   90.00
#
_symmetry.space_group_name_H-M   'P 1'
#
loop_
_entity.id
_entity.type
_entity.pdbx_description
1 polymer ?
#
loop_
_entity_poly.entity_id
_entity_poly.type
_entity_poly.pdbx_seq_one_letter_code
_entity_poly.pdbx_strand_id
1 'polypeptide(L)'
;YRRVISLGSNMVMLDKIYTRGGDAGKTSLVGGKRVPKHNLRVETYGTVDEANSFIGIVRLYTETKPDLQLGQIQNDLFDLGADLATPYEKGKDEGLRIKHEQVQRLENEIDDYNGTLKPLNSFVLPGGSEASAYLHAARSIIRRAERLATNLNEQEPINPSVVIYLNRLSDHLFVLARHLNENGNADLLWEPGANQGKENETKK
;
A
#
# COMPACT_ATOMS: atom_id res chain seq x y z
N TYR A 1 11.87 19.84 -0.79
CA TYR A 1 12.13 19.29 0.53
C TYR A 1 13.58 19.54 0.90
N ARG A 2 13.84 20.59 1.67
CA ARG A 2 15.10 20.80 2.40
C ARG A 2 14.71 20.94 3.87
N ARG A 3 14.83 19.87 4.62
CA ARG A 3 15.57 19.78 5.88
C ARG A 3 15.49 18.36 6.41
N VAL A 4 16.64 17.87 6.76
CA VAL A 4 16.95 16.66 7.48
C VAL A 4 15.95 16.46 8.62
N ILE A 5 15.31 15.28 8.67
CA ILE A 5 14.62 14.81 9.85
C ILE A 5 15.69 14.55 10.91
N SER A 6 15.87 15.49 11.81
CA SER A 6 16.56 15.25 13.07
C SER A 6 15.55 14.58 14.00
N LEU A 7 15.84 13.37 14.45
CA LEU A 7 15.05 12.63 15.44
C LEU A 7 15.14 13.31 16.81
N GLY A 8 14.31 14.28 17.02
CA GLY A 8 14.03 14.95 18.27
C GLY A 8 12.85 15.85 18.01
N SER A 9 11.69 15.60 18.60
CA SER A 9 10.43 16.38 18.68
C SER A 9 10.33 17.66 17.81
N ASN A 10 10.64 17.61 16.54
CA ASN A 10 10.60 18.74 15.63
C ASN A 10 9.44 18.59 14.65
N MET A 11 8.41 19.39 14.86
CA MET A 11 7.36 19.67 13.91
C MET A 11 8.00 20.09 12.58
N VAL A 12 7.67 19.39 11.49
CA VAL A 12 8.10 19.77 10.13
C VAL A 12 7.41 21.08 9.78
N MET A 13 8.14 22.18 9.70
CA MET A 13 7.61 23.46 9.23
C MET A 13 7.76 23.54 7.70
N LEU A 14 6.63 23.63 7.01
CA LEU A 14 6.54 23.77 5.56
C LEU A 14 6.13 25.21 5.21
N ASP A 15 7.07 26.15 5.35
CA ASP A 15 6.80 27.57 5.11
C ASP A 15 6.56 27.89 3.63
N LYS A 16 7.09 27.05 2.73
CA LYS A 16 6.97 27.23 1.28
C LYS A 16 6.82 25.88 0.58
N ILE A 17 5.69 25.70 -0.12
CA ILE A 17 5.35 24.44 -0.76
C ILE A 17 6.18 24.20 -2.03
N TYR A 18 6.38 25.22 -2.89
CA TYR A 18 7.21 25.05 -4.10
C TYR A 18 8.60 25.64 -3.89
N THR A 19 9.63 24.89 -4.32
CA THR A 19 11.05 25.30 -4.23
C THR A 19 11.69 25.44 -5.61
N ARG A 20 10.98 25.11 -6.69
CA ARG A 20 11.46 25.07 -8.09
C ARG A 20 12.64 24.13 -8.32
N GLY A 21 13.14 23.45 -7.28
CA GLY A 21 14.28 22.55 -7.38
C GLY A 21 14.04 21.29 -8.22
N GLY A 22 12.77 21.00 -8.53
CA GLY A 22 12.34 19.84 -9.32
C GLY A 22 12.00 20.13 -10.80
N ASP A 23 12.04 21.38 -11.24
CA ASP A 23 11.52 21.81 -12.56
C ASP A 23 12.32 21.22 -13.75
N ALA A 24 13.60 20.91 -13.50
CA ALA A 24 14.45 20.22 -14.49
C ALA A 24 14.33 18.69 -14.46
N GLY A 25 13.23 18.11 -13.96
CA GLY A 25 12.99 16.67 -13.97
C GLY A 25 13.82 15.85 -12.97
N LYS A 26 14.45 16.50 -11.96
CA LYS A 26 15.24 15.83 -10.93
C LYS A 26 14.64 16.08 -9.54
N THR A 27 14.79 15.10 -8.65
CA THR A 27 14.42 15.20 -7.23
C THR A 27 15.59 14.80 -6.35
N SER A 28 15.51 15.09 -5.04
CA SER A 28 16.50 14.66 -4.06
C SER A 28 15.95 13.53 -3.21
N LEU A 29 16.75 12.49 -3.02
CA LEU A 29 16.54 11.48 -1.99
C LEU A 29 16.91 12.04 -0.60
N VAL A 30 16.57 11.32 0.45
CA VAL A 30 17.10 11.57 1.78
C VAL A 30 18.62 11.47 1.72
N GLY A 31 19.33 12.40 2.39
CA GLY A 31 20.80 12.54 2.24
C GLY A 31 21.23 13.42 1.06
N GLY A 32 20.31 13.95 0.25
CA GLY A 32 20.58 15.00 -0.74
C GLY A 32 21.04 14.50 -2.12
N LYS A 33 21.20 13.20 -2.33
CA LYS A 33 21.51 12.62 -3.65
C LYS A 33 20.43 13.00 -4.66
N ARG A 34 20.83 13.63 -5.79
CA ARG A 34 19.93 14.02 -6.87
C ARG A 34 19.74 12.88 -7.86
N VAL A 35 18.48 12.53 -8.15
CA VAL A 35 18.09 11.50 -9.11
C VAL A 35 17.04 12.03 -10.09
N PRO A 36 16.89 11.45 -11.29
CA PRO A 36 15.75 11.74 -12.16
C PRO A 36 14.41 11.40 -11.47
N LYS A 37 13.36 12.16 -11.76
CA LYS A 37 12.02 11.88 -11.21
C LYS A 37 11.45 10.52 -11.62
N HIS A 38 11.91 9.97 -12.76
CA HIS A 38 11.57 8.63 -13.25
C HIS A 38 12.51 7.52 -12.73
N ASN A 39 13.31 7.79 -11.70
CA ASN A 39 14.12 6.76 -11.06
C ASN A 39 13.21 5.75 -10.36
N LEU A 40 13.53 4.45 -10.44
CA LEU A 40 12.73 3.36 -9.88
C LEU A 40 12.40 3.56 -8.40
N ARG A 41 13.34 4.07 -7.61
CA ARG A 41 13.12 4.37 -6.18
C ARG A 41 12.06 5.46 -6.00
N VAL A 42 12.08 6.50 -6.84
CA VAL A 42 11.09 7.59 -6.82
C VAL A 42 9.72 7.06 -7.22
N GLU A 43 9.64 6.22 -8.23
CA GLU A 43 8.41 5.58 -8.68
C GLU A 43 7.84 4.65 -7.60
N THR A 44 8.70 3.89 -6.92
CA THR A 44 8.28 2.98 -5.85
C THR A 44 7.60 3.73 -4.72
N TYR A 45 8.25 4.74 -4.11
CA TYR A 45 7.61 5.48 -3.02
C TYR A 45 6.46 6.38 -3.49
N GLY A 46 6.50 6.84 -4.75
CA GLY A 46 5.38 7.57 -5.35
C GLY A 46 4.13 6.69 -5.51
N THR A 47 4.30 5.41 -5.85
CA THR A 47 3.19 4.44 -5.90
C THR A 47 2.65 4.12 -4.50
N VAL A 48 3.50 4.13 -3.48
CA VAL A 48 3.06 4.02 -2.06
C VAL A 48 2.19 5.22 -1.67
N ASP A 49 2.59 6.43 -2.06
CA ASP A 49 1.83 7.66 -1.80
C ASP A 49 0.47 7.66 -2.54
N GLU A 50 0.43 7.15 -3.78
CA GLU A 50 -0.81 6.92 -4.52
C GLU A 50 -1.77 6.00 -3.74
N ALA A 51 -1.28 4.86 -3.25
CA ALA A 51 -2.08 3.93 -2.43
C ALA A 51 -2.59 4.60 -1.15
N ASN A 52 -1.75 5.38 -0.49
CA ASN A 52 -2.11 6.12 0.72
C ASN A 52 -3.26 7.12 0.46
N SER A 53 -3.25 7.77 -0.71
CA SER A 53 -4.33 8.66 -1.12
C SER A 53 -5.65 7.92 -1.31
N PHE A 54 -5.65 6.71 -1.88
CA PHE A 54 -6.83 5.85 -1.98
C PHE A 54 -7.35 5.39 -0.63
N ILE A 55 -6.46 5.07 0.32
CA ILE A 55 -6.86 4.76 1.70
C ILE A 55 -7.55 5.97 2.34
N GLY A 56 -7.09 7.18 2.06
CA GLY A 56 -7.77 8.41 2.48
C GLY A 56 -9.22 8.50 1.96
N ILE A 57 -9.47 8.05 0.72
CA ILE A 57 -10.84 7.99 0.17
C ILE A 57 -11.67 6.93 0.92
N VAL A 58 -11.11 5.75 1.17
CA VAL A 58 -11.81 4.68 1.94
C VAL A 58 -12.28 5.21 3.29
N ARG A 59 -11.46 5.99 3.99
CA ARG A 59 -11.76 6.54 5.31
C ARG A 59 -12.98 7.47 5.33
N LEU A 60 -13.40 8.01 4.19
CA LEU A 60 -14.67 8.78 4.06
C LEU A 60 -15.91 7.89 4.21
N TYR A 61 -15.75 6.58 4.07
CA TYR A 61 -16.81 5.57 4.09
C TYR A 61 -16.61 4.55 5.24
N THR A 62 -15.72 4.84 6.18
CA THR A 62 -15.45 3.98 7.33
C THR A 62 -15.56 4.75 8.63
N GLU A 63 -15.89 4.05 9.70
CA GLU A 63 -16.02 4.60 11.04
C GLU A 63 -15.37 3.65 12.07
N THR A 64 -15.24 4.10 13.30
CA THR A 64 -14.82 3.30 14.45
C THR A 64 -13.50 2.55 14.22
N LYS A 65 -13.44 1.24 14.52
CA LYS A 65 -12.24 0.41 14.44
C LYS A 65 -11.60 0.40 13.04
N PRO A 66 -12.34 0.18 11.92
CA PRO A 66 -11.76 0.24 10.58
C PRO A 66 -11.10 1.58 10.25
N ASP A 67 -11.73 2.72 10.58
CA ASP A 67 -11.14 4.04 10.32
C ASP A 67 -9.86 4.28 11.12
N LEU A 68 -9.84 3.90 12.41
CA LEU A 68 -8.65 4.02 13.26
C LEU A 68 -7.48 3.20 12.70
N GLN A 69 -7.71 1.98 12.28
CA GLN A 69 -6.69 1.10 11.69
C GLN A 69 -6.18 1.63 10.35
N LEU A 70 -7.08 2.11 9.47
CA LEU A 70 -6.69 2.76 8.22
C LEU A 70 -5.88 4.04 8.47
N GLY A 71 -6.20 4.79 9.50
CA GLY A 71 -5.41 5.95 9.93
C GLY A 71 -3.99 5.58 10.38
N GLN A 72 -3.83 4.46 11.08
CA GLN A 72 -2.51 3.92 11.44
C GLN A 72 -1.74 3.46 10.19
N ILE A 73 -2.41 2.76 9.26
CA ILE A 73 -1.82 2.33 7.99
C ILE A 73 -1.35 3.53 7.17
N GLN A 74 -2.10 4.64 7.12
CA GLN A 74 -1.66 5.85 6.43
C GLN A 74 -0.35 6.42 7.00
N ASN A 75 -0.19 6.42 8.33
CA ASN A 75 1.07 6.81 8.96
C ASN A 75 2.21 5.84 8.60
N ASP A 76 1.97 4.54 8.66
CA ASP A 76 2.97 3.54 8.25
C ASP A 76 3.39 3.72 6.80
N LEU A 77 2.49 4.06 5.88
CA LEU A 77 2.81 4.30 4.48
C LEU A 77 3.67 5.55 4.29
N PHE A 78 3.52 6.58 5.13
CA PHE A 78 4.46 7.70 5.17
C PHE A 78 5.84 7.26 5.68
N ASP A 79 5.89 6.46 6.73
CA ASP A 79 7.14 5.90 7.26
C ASP A 79 7.83 5.00 6.22
N LEU A 80 7.06 4.17 5.51
CA LEU A 80 7.53 3.31 4.43
C LEU A 80 8.06 4.12 3.23
N GLY A 81 7.38 5.20 2.87
CA GLY A 81 7.85 6.13 1.86
C GLY A 81 9.18 6.80 2.26
N ALA A 82 9.34 7.19 3.52
CA ALA A 82 10.58 7.75 4.05
C ALA A 82 11.71 6.69 4.09
N ASP A 83 11.39 5.45 4.46
CA ASP A 83 12.32 4.31 4.42
C ASP A 83 12.84 4.08 3.00
N LEU A 84 11.95 3.99 2.02
CA LEU A 84 12.31 3.84 0.61
C LEU A 84 13.11 5.02 0.06
N ALA A 85 12.81 6.25 0.49
CA ALA A 85 13.53 7.45 0.08
C ALA A 85 14.94 7.55 0.69
N THR A 86 15.23 6.73 1.71
CA THR A 86 16.52 6.67 2.41
C THR A 86 17.29 5.44 1.92
N PRO A 87 18.42 5.57 1.19
CA PRO A 87 19.25 4.44 0.80
C PRO A 87 19.55 3.53 2.00
N TYR A 88 19.41 2.22 1.80
CA TYR A 88 19.59 1.24 2.87
C TYR A 88 21.03 0.71 2.88
N GLU A 89 21.67 0.78 4.04
CA GLU A 89 22.98 0.17 4.28
C GLU A 89 22.85 -0.87 5.40
N LYS A 90 23.12 -2.13 5.11
CA LYS A 90 23.03 -3.22 6.09
C LYS A 90 23.95 -2.95 7.28
N GLY A 91 23.38 -2.97 8.48
CA GLY A 91 24.11 -2.70 9.73
C GLY A 91 24.18 -1.23 10.13
N LYS A 92 23.64 -0.32 9.32
CA LYS A 92 23.41 1.07 9.71
C LYS A 92 21.91 1.29 9.80
N ASP A 93 21.41 1.34 11.02
CA ASP A 93 19.99 1.61 11.31
C ASP A 93 19.76 3.12 11.44
N GLU A 94 20.13 3.87 10.39
CA GLU A 94 19.97 5.31 10.34
C GLU A 94 18.65 5.67 9.67
N GLY A 95 17.84 6.50 10.36
CA GLY A 95 16.59 7.05 9.85
C GLY A 95 15.34 6.28 10.26
N LEU A 96 14.21 6.70 9.68
CA LEU A 96 12.92 6.05 9.91
C LEU A 96 12.84 4.79 9.06
N ARG A 97 12.54 3.65 9.69
CA ARG A 97 12.48 2.33 9.05
C ARG A 97 11.20 1.61 9.45
N ILE A 98 10.62 0.88 8.50
CA ILE A 98 9.56 -0.09 8.79
C ILE A 98 10.12 -1.22 9.63
N LYS A 99 9.37 -1.61 10.67
CA LYS A 99 9.73 -2.63 11.65
C LYS A 99 8.77 -3.81 11.59
N HIS A 100 9.22 -4.92 12.15
CA HIS A 100 8.43 -6.17 12.21
C HIS A 100 7.12 -6.01 12.98
N GLU A 101 7.09 -5.17 14.00
CA GLU A 101 5.91 -4.92 14.83
C GLU A 101 4.72 -4.34 14.02
N GLN A 102 5.02 -3.53 12.98
CA GLN A 102 3.99 -3.01 12.07
C GLN A 102 3.40 -4.14 11.20
N VAL A 103 4.23 -5.08 10.76
CA VAL A 103 3.77 -6.29 10.04
C VAL A 103 2.91 -7.15 10.94
N GLN A 104 3.37 -7.43 12.17
CA GLN A 104 2.64 -8.26 13.13
C GLN A 104 1.27 -7.65 13.47
N ARG A 105 1.17 -6.30 13.56
CA ARG A 105 -0.12 -5.64 13.75
C ARG A 105 -1.07 -5.95 12.60
N LEU A 106 -0.63 -5.83 11.33
CA LEU A 106 -1.47 -6.17 10.17
C LEU A 106 -1.92 -7.62 10.20
N GLU A 107 -1.05 -8.56 10.59
CA GLU A 107 -1.39 -9.98 10.72
C GLU A 107 -2.48 -10.20 11.77
N ASN A 108 -2.36 -9.59 12.93
CA ASN A 108 -3.37 -9.68 13.99
C ASN A 108 -4.72 -9.10 13.52
N GLU A 109 -4.71 -7.97 12.80
CA GLU A 109 -5.92 -7.35 12.28
C GLU A 109 -6.58 -8.21 11.18
N ILE A 110 -5.78 -8.87 10.33
CA ILE A 110 -6.25 -9.83 9.33
C ILE A 110 -6.97 -11.00 10.02
N ASP A 111 -6.35 -11.58 11.04
CA ASP A 111 -6.90 -12.72 11.77
C ASP A 111 -8.23 -12.36 12.45
N ASP A 112 -8.30 -11.18 13.06
CA ASP A 112 -9.52 -10.65 13.67
C ASP A 112 -10.68 -10.56 12.66
N TYR A 113 -10.46 -9.97 11.50
CA TYR A 113 -11.49 -9.85 10.46
C TYR A 113 -11.81 -11.20 9.82
N ASN A 114 -10.79 -11.96 9.46
CA ASN A 114 -10.95 -13.24 8.78
C ASN A 114 -11.69 -14.26 9.64
N GLY A 115 -11.57 -14.18 10.97
CA GLY A 115 -12.32 -15.02 11.91
C GLY A 115 -13.84 -14.88 11.82
N THR A 116 -14.34 -13.79 11.24
CA THR A 116 -15.78 -13.54 11.02
C THR A 116 -16.26 -13.86 9.60
N LEU A 117 -15.34 -14.11 8.67
CA LEU A 117 -15.62 -14.33 7.26
C LEU A 117 -15.80 -15.82 6.93
N LYS A 118 -16.74 -16.11 6.02
CA LYS A 118 -16.87 -17.45 5.46
C LYS A 118 -15.72 -17.75 4.50
N PRO A 119 -15.24 -19.01 4.42
CA PRO A 119 -14.29 -19.43 3.42
C PRO A 119 -14.77 -19.13 1.98
N LEU A 120 -13.84 -18.77 1.11
CA LEU A 120 -14.12 -18.55 -0.30
C LEU A 120 -14.00 -19.87 -1.08
N ASN A 121 -14.85 -20.02 -2.08
CA ASN A 121 -14.80 -21.11 -3.07
C ASN A 121 -14.53 -20.59 -4.49
N SER A 122 -14.40 -19.28 -4.68
CA SER A 122 -14.03 -18.61 -5.93
C SER A 122 -13.33 -17.29 -5.62
N PHE A 123 -12.78 -16.62 -6.66
CA PHE A 123 -12.26 -15.26 -6.51
C PHE A 123 -13.39 -14.25 -6.35
N VAL A 124 -13.10 -13.19 -5.60
CA VAL A 124 -14.03 -12.07 -5.42
C VAL A 124 -13.78 -11.03 -6.51
N LEU A 125 -14.82 -10.62 -7.20
CA LEU A 125 -14.77 -9.49 -8.14
C LEU A 125 -14.63 -8.19 -7.35
N PRO A 126 -13.71 -7.29 -7.75
CA PRO A 126 -13.55 -5.98 -7.10
C PRO A 126 -14.85 -5.17 -7.21
N GLY A 127 -15.41 -4.77 -6.06
CA GLY A 127 -16.69 -4.04 -6.02
C GLY A 127 -17.34 -4.14 -4.64
N GLY A 128 -18.67 -4.02 -4.61
CA GLY A 128 -19.48 -4.06 -3.39
C GLY A 128 -19.82 -2.65 -2.87
N SER A 129 -19.77 -2.45 -1.56
CA SER A 129 -19.91 -1.12 -0.95
C SER A 129 -18.83 -0.16 -1.44
N GLU A 130 -19.05 1.15 -1.28
CA GLU A 130 -18.05 2.18 -1.64
C GLU A 130 -16.70 1.89 -0.96
N ALA A 131 -16.71 1.61 0.33
CA ALA A 131 -15.50 1.27 1.08
C ALA A 131 -14.81 0.03 0.50
N SER A 132 -15.56 -1.04 0.21
CA SER A 132 -15.03 -2.27 -0.38
C SER A 132 -14.41 -2.01 -1.75
N ALA A 133 -15.10 -1.29 -2.63
CA ALA A 133 -14.62 -0.99 -3.98
C ALA A 133 -13.30 -0.19 -3.95
N TYR A 134 -13.19 0.83 -3.11
CA TYR A 134 -11.95 1.62 -2.97
C TYR A 134 -10.84 0.84 -2.27
N LEU A 135 -11.15 -0.07 -1.34
CA LEU A 135 -10.16 -0.99 -0.77
C LEU A 135 -9.55 -1.92 -1.81
N HIS A 136 -10.35 -2.45 -2.73
CA HIS A 136 -9.85 -3.25 -3.85
C HIS A 136 -8.95 -2.43 -4.80
N ALA A 137 -9.28 -1.16 -5.05
CA ALA A 137 -8.43 -0.26 -5.82
C ALA A 137 -7.09 -0.02 -5.10
N ALA A 138 -7.12 0.37 -3.82
CA ALA A 138 -5.93 0.56 -2.99
C ALA A 138 -5.06 -0.71 -2.94
N ARG A 139 -5.68 -1.88 -2.75
CA ARG A 139 -5.00 -3.19 -2.79
C ARG A 139 -4.23 -3.41 -4.09
N SER A 140 -4.84 -3.09 -5.22
CA SER A 140 -4.18 -3.27 -6.52
C SER A 140 -2.97 -2.34 -6.70
N ILE A 141 -3.03 -1.13 -6.15
CA ILE A 141 -1.93 -0.17 -6.12
C ILE A 141 -0.82 -0.64 -5.17
N ILE A 142 -1.16 -1.13 -3.97
CA ILE A 142 -0.19 -1.74 -3.02
C ILE A 142 0.55 -2.90 -3.68
N ARG A 143 -0.13 -3.78 -4.41
CA ARG A 143 0.50 -4.87 -5.16
C ARG A 143 1.41 -4.38 -6.29
N ARG A 144 1.13 -3.22 -6.89
CA ARG A 144 2.05 -2.55 -7.83
C ARG A 144 3.27 -2.01 -7.08
N ALA A 145 3.09 -1.36 -5.93
CA ALA A 145 4.18 -0.88 -5.09
C ALA A 145 5.09 -2.03 -4.62
N GLU A 146 4.51 -3.17 -4.23
CA GLU A 146 5.25 -4.38 -3.86
C GLU A 146 6.14 -4.88 -5.01
N ARG A 147 5.61 -4.99 -6.23
CA ARG A 147 6.41 -5.38 -7.41
C ARG A 147 7.53 -4.39 -7.71
N LEU A 148 7.27 -3.09 -7.58
CA LEU A 148 8.30 -2.05 -7.76
C LEU A 148 9.37 -2.13 -6.66
N ALA A 149 8.98 -2.36 -5.40
CA ALA A 149 9.92 -2.54 -4.30
C ALA A 149 10.79 -3.80 -4.48
N THR A 150 10.20 -4.90 -4.97
CA THR A 150 10.94 -6.12 -5.31
C THR A 150 11.98 -5.87 -6.41
N ASN A 151 11.57 -5.20 -7.51
CA ASN A 151 12.49 -4.83 -8.59
C ASN A 151 13.59 -3.86 -8.10
N LEU A 152 13.24 -2.90 -7.24
CA LEU A 152 14.22 -2.00 -6.64
C LEU A 152 15.24 -2.76 -5.79
N ASN A 153 14.79 -3.76 -5.00
CA ASN A 153 15.67 -4.57 -4.16
C ASN A 153 16.66 -5.45 -4.95
N GLU A 154 16.34 -5.78 -6.21
CA GLU A 154 17.28 -6.47 -7.11
C GLU A 154 18.40 -5.54 -7.60
N GLN A 155 18.17 -4.24 -7.67
CA GLN A 155 19.13 -3.25 -8.18
C GLN A 155 19.95 -2.60 -7.07
N GLU A 156 19.33 -2.32 -5.95
CA GLU A 156 19.97 -1.73 -4.76
C GLU A 156 19.23 -2.18 -3.50
N PRO A 157 19.93 -2.48 -2.40
CA PRO A 157 19.31 -3.02 -1.21
C PRO A 157 18.30 -2.03 -0.62
N ILE A 158 17.19 -2.58 -0.13
CA ILE A 158 16.18 -1.88 0.67
C ILE A 158 15.97 -2.63 1.99
N ASN A 159 15.28 -2.01 2.94
CA ASN A 159 14.86 -2.68 4.17
C ASN A 159 13.93 -3.87 3.83
N PRO A 160 14.29 -5.12 4.21
CA PRO A 160 13.47 -6.29 3.91
C PRO A 160 12.02 -6.19 4.42
N SER A 161 11.80 -5.50 5.54
CA SER A 161 10.47 -5.31 6.11
C SER A 161 9.52 -4.53 5.20
N VAL A 162 10.02 -3.74 4.25
CA VAL A 162 9.20 -2.99 3.29
C VAL A 162 8.40 -3.92 2.38
N VAL A 163 9.05 -4.92 1.78
CA VAL A 163 8.37 -5.88 0.89
C VAL A 163 7.37 -6.71 1.69
N ILE A 164 7.76 -7.17 2.89
CA ILE A 164 6.89 -7.95 3.76
C ILE A 164 5.65 -7.14 4.17
N TYR A 165 5.83 -5.88 4.53
CA TYR A 165 4.73 -4.99 4.92
C TYR A 165 3.75 -4.77 3.74
N LEU A 166 4.25 -4.47 2.54
CA LEU A 166 3.41 -4.25 1.36
C LEU A 166 2.62 -5.52 0.98
N ASN A 167 3.26 -6.68 1.04
CA ASN A 167 2.59 -7.97 0.81
C ASN A 167 1.46 -8.16 1.82
N ARG A 168 1.73 -8.03 3.12
CA ARG A 168 0.76 -8.20 4.19
C ARG A 168 -0.35 -7.15 4.14
N LEU A 169 -0.03 -5.90 3.80
CA LEU A 169 -1.05 -4.87 3.63
C LEU A 169 -2.02 -5.21 2.49
N SER A 170 -1.55 -5.82 1.41
CA SER A 170 -2.45 -6.25 0.33
C SER A 170 -3.49 -7.26 0.82
N ASP A 171 -3.10 -8.18 1.71
CA ASP A 171 -4.00 -9.16 2.31
C ASP A 171 -4.96 -8.51 3.31
N HIS A 172 -4.47 -7.57 4.12
CA HIS A 172 -5.28 -6.78 5.04
C HIS A 172 -6.40 -6.03 4.30
N LEU A 173 -6.07 -5.31 3.23
CA LEU A 173 -7.05 -4.56 2.45
C LEU A 173 -8.09 -5.47 1.79
N PHE A 174 -7.70 -6.68 1.38
CA PHE A 174 -8.63 -7.68 0.84
C PHE A 174 -9.61 -8.17 1.90
N VAL A 175 -9.11 -8.55 3.07
CA VAL A 175 -9.96 -9.07 4.15
C VAL A 175 -10.89 -7.97 4.68
N LEU A 176 -10.37 -6.74 4.85
CA LEU A 176 -11.16 -5.59 5.25
C LEU A 176 -12.24 -5.23 4.22
N ALA A 177 -11.95 -5.32 2.90
CA ALA A 177 -12.93 -5.11 1.85
C ALA A 177 -14.12 -6.05 1.99
N ARG A 178 -13.86 -7.33 2.23
CA ARG A 178 -14.91 -8.32 2.46
C ARG A 178 -15.68 -8.07 3.75
N HIS A 179 -14.97 -7.71 4.82
CA HIS A 179 -15.62 -7.37 6.10
C HIS A 179 -16.60 -6.20 5.94
N LEU A 180 -16.20 -5.13 5.25
CA LEU A 180 -17.04 -3.96 4.97
C LEU A 180 -18.08 -4.20 3.87
N ASN A 181 -18.10 -5.40 3.30
CA ASN A 181 -19.08 -5.85 2.32
C ASN A 181 -20.01 -6.90 2.95
N GLU A 182 -20.67 -6.50 4.05
CA GLU A 182 -21.59 -7.33 4.84
C GLU A 182 -20.96 -8.65 5.36
N ASN A 183 -19.71 -8.58 5.83
CA ASN A 183 -18.94 -9.76 6.21
C ASN A 183 -18.89 -10.81 5.09
N GLY A 184 -18.70 -10.36 3.86
CA GLY A 184 -18.56 -11.20 2.68
C GLY A 184 -19.90 -11.73 2.11
N ASN A 185 -21.05 -11.40 2.71
CA ASN A 185 -22.34 -11.86 2.18
C ASN A 185 -22.73 -11.13 0.89
N ALA A 186 -22.24 -9.90 0.68
CA ALA A 186 -22.45 -9.14 -0.55
C ALA A 186 -21.29 -9.27 -1.55
N ASP A 187 -20.34 -10.19 -1.34
CA ASP A 187 -19.25 -10.44 -2.28
C ASP A 187 -19.79 -11.02 -3.58
N LEU A 188 -19.40 -10.40 -4.70
CA LEU A 188 -19.66 -10.96 -6.03
C LEU A 188 -18.52 -11.91 -6.39
N LEU A 189 -18.84 -13.18 -6.61
CA LEU A 189 -17.86 -14.18 -6.94
C LEU A 189 -17.65 -14.29 -8.46
N TRP A 190 -16.42 -14.53 -8.85
CA TRP A 190 -16.07 -14.78 -10.23
C TRP A 190 -16.60 -16.13 -10.68
N GLU A 191 -17.26 -16.14 -11.83
CA GLU A 191 -17.73 -17.33 -12.52
C GLU A 191 -16.86 -17.59 -13.75
N PRO A 192 -15.98 -18.61 -13.72
CA PRO A 192 -15.12 -18.94 -14.85
C PRO A 192 -15.92 -19.16 -16.13
N GLY A 193 -15.56 -18.44 -17.22
CA GLY A 193 -16.19 -18.67 -18.53
C GLY A 193 -17.64 -18.18 -18.66
N ALA A 194 -18.18 -17.42 -17.72
CA ALA A 194 -19.57 -16.95 -17.73
C ALA A 194 -20.00 -16.27 -19.04
N ASN A 195 -19.07 -15.60 -19.71
CA ASN A 195 -19.31 -14.90 -20.99
C ASN A 195 -18.72 -15.63 -22.20
N GLN A 196 -18.20 -16.86 -22.03
CA GLN A 196 -17.77 -17.68 -23.15
C GLN A 196 -19.02 -18.35 -23.77
N GLY A 197 -19.25 -18.12 -25.07
CA GLY A 197 -20.38 -18.78 -25.77
C GLY A 197 -20.31 -20.27 -25.56
N LYS A 198 -21.45 -20.92 -25.23
CA LYS A 198 -21.54 -22.37 -25.25
C LYS A 198 -21.22 -22.81 -26.68
N GLU A 199 -20.10 -23.49 -26.90
CA GLU A 199 -19.91 -24.25 -28.14
C GLU A 199 -21.15 -25.16 -28.30
N ASN A 200 -21.92 -24.92 -29.36
CA ASN A 200 -22.99 -25.83 -29.74
C ASN A 200 -22.35 -27.19 -29.97
N GLU A 201 -22.46 -28.11 -29.02
CA GLU A 201 -22.26 -29.52 -29.28
C GLU A 201 -23.29 -29.95 -30.34
N THR A 202 -22.93 -29.75 -31.58
CA THR A 202 -23.62 -30.39 -32.71
C THR A 202 -23.26 -31.85 -32.62
N LYS A 203 -24.12 -32.61 -31.89
CA LYS A 203 -24.11 -34.07 -31.95
C LYS A 203 -24.25 -34.50 -33.39
N LYS A 204 -23.18 -35.13 -33.91
CA LYS A 204 -23.25 -36.00 -35.07
C LYS A 204 -23.67 -37.38 -34.65
#